data_e47d1dbb15fb9008d46b1f400a23b8d0
#
_entry.id   e47d1dbb15fb9008d46b1f400a23b8d0
#
_cell.length_a   1.000
_cell.length_b   1.000
_cell.length_c   1.000
_cell.angle_alpha   90.00
_cell.angle_beta   90.00
_cell.angle_gamma   90.00
#
_symmetry.space_group_name_H-M   'P 1'
#
loop_
_entity.id
_entity.type
_entity.pdbx_description
1 polymer ?
#
loop_
_entity_poly.entity_id
_entity_poly.type
_entity_poly.pdbx_seq_one_letter_code
_entity_poly.pdbx_strand_id
1 'polypeptide(L)'
;MAAGLTYKAAGLVIAVLALTSLPSAQAKPQTFVGTITDDMCSRANHTQMQMGPTDADCVKACVAAHGAAYVLYDGKNVYKLSDQKTPETLAAQRVRVTGTLDAKTNTIAVQSITAAK
;
A
#
# COMPACT_ATOMS: atom_id res chain seq x y z
N MET A 1 -44.80 -6.23 69.13
CA MET A 1 -44.75 -7.05 67.90
C MET A 1 -43.76 -6.43 66.92
N ALA A 2 -42.54 -6.95 66.80
CA ALA A 2 -41.55 -6.47 65.88
C ALA A 2 -41.67 -7.23 64.60
N ALA A 3 -42.09 -6.60 63.51
CA ALA A 3 -42.04 -7.17 62.19
C ALA A 3 -40.62 -7.01 61.62
N GLY A 4 -39.87 -8.10 61.55
CA GLY A 4 -38.56 -8.08 60.98
C GLY A 4 -38.65 -7.95 59.45
N LEU A 5 -38.22 -6.84 58.92
CA LEU A 5 -38.08 -6.61 57.48
C LEU A 5 -36.75 -7.17 57.04
N THR A 6 -36.74 -8.37 56.47
CA THR A 6 -35.54 -8.94 55.89
C THR A 6 -35.31 -8.32 54.52
N TYR A 7 -34.35 -7.43 54.42
CA TYR A 7 -33.90 -6.88 53.17
C TYR A 7 -32.99 -7.93 52.45
N LYS A 8 -33.52 -8.53 51.43
CA LYS A 8 -32.66 -9.33 50.51
C LYS A 8 -31.97 -8.38 49.57
N ALA A 9 -30.70 -8.11 49.82
CA ALA A 9 -29.87 -7.39 48.89
C ALA A 9 -29.64 -8.28 47.64
N ALA A 10 -30.30 -7.95 46.54
CA ALA A 10 -30.00 -8.51 45.26
C ALA A 10 -28.69 -7.87 44.74
N GLY A 11 -27.60 -8.62 44.81
CA GLY A 11 -26.34 -8.19 44.27
C GLY A 11 -26.41 -8.12 42.74
N LEU A 12 -26.37 -6.90 42.23
CA LEU A 12 -26.24 -6.67 40.77
C LEU A 12 -24.80 -7.00 40.37
N VAL A 13 -24.58 -8.17 39.79
CA VAL A 13 -23.30 -8.51 39.20
C VAL A 13 -23.21 -7.80 37.82
N ILE A 14 -22.54 -6.67 37.81
CA ILE A 14 -22.21 -5.99 36.55
C ILE A 14 -21.05 -6.79 35.92
N ALA A 15 -21.38 -7.63 34.95
CA ALA A 15 -20.39 -8.25 34.11
C ALA A 15 -19.78 -7.17 33.18
N VAL A 16 -18.61 -6.68 33.55
CA VAL A 16 -17.82 -5.82 32.70
C VAL A 16 -17.27 -6.70 31.58
N LEU A 17 -17.93 -6.69 30.43
CA LEU A 17 -17.33 -7.24 29.20
C LEU A 17 -16.12 -6.37 28.85
N ALA A 18 -14.94 -6.82 29.21
CA ALA A 18 -13.72 -6.26 28.69
C ALA A 18 -13.64 -6.60 27.21
N LEU A 19 -13.94 -5.63 26.35
CA LEU A 19 -13.63 -5.71 24.92
C LEU A 19 -12.11 -5.74 24.77
N THR A 20 -11.53 -6.92 24.75
CA THR A 20 -10.15 -7.10 24.36
C THR A 20 -10.08 -6.86 22.86
N SER A 21 -9.72 -5.64 22.46
CA SER A 21 -9.33 -5.36 21.09
C SER A 21 -8.08 -6.18 20.77
N LEU A 22 -8.23 -7.22 19.93
CA LEU A 22 -7.10 -7.95 19.40
C LEU A 22 -6.25 -6.98 18.57
N PRO A 23 -4.92 -6.91 18.79
CA PRO A 23 -4.08 -6.11 17.91
C PRO A 23 -4.20 -6.67 16.50
N SER A 24 -4.61 -5.83 15.54
CA SER A 24 -4.59 -6.21 14.13
C SER A 24 -3.15 -6.52 13.75
N ALA A 25 -2.91 -7.72 13.24
CA ALA A 25 -1.60 -8.10 12.75
C ALA A 25 -1.25 -7.17 11.57
N GLN A 26 -0.33 -6.22 11.80
CA GLN A 26 0.19 -5.37 10.73
C GLN A 26 1.07 -6.22 9.83
N ALA A 27 0.82 -6.15 8.50
CA ALA A 27 1.68 -6.80 7.53
C ALA A 27 3.13 -6.25 7.69
N LYS A 28 4.11 -7.16 7.68
CA LYS A 28 5.51 -6.78 7.80
C LYS A 28 5.99 -6.11 6.51
N PRO A 29 6.87 -5.09 6.60
CA PRO A 29 7.53 -4.55 5.43
C PRO A 29 8.28 -5.62 4.64
N GLN A 30 8.19 -5.53 3.32
CA GLN A 30 8.85 -6.40 2.37
C GLN A 30 9.68 -5.57 1.40
N THR A 31 10.58 -6.24 0.68
CA THR A 31 11.35 -5.63 -0.40
C THR A 31 10.85 -6.17 -1.73
N PHE A 32 10.52 -5.26 -2.63
CA PHE A 32 10.08 -5.54 -3.99
C PHE A 32 11.12 -5.00 -4.96
N VAL A 33 11.50 -5.79 -5.94
CA VAL A 33 12.45 -5.38 -6.99
C VAL A 33 11.74 -5.39 -8.34
N GLY A 34 11.85 -4.31 -9.07
CA GLY A 34 11.20 -4.19 -10.36
C GLY A 34 11.55 -2.89 -11.06
N THR A 35 10.81 -2.61 -12.11
CA THR A 35 10.99 -1.40 -12.93
C THR A 35 9.88 -0.41 -12.64
N ILE A 36 10.23 0.87 -12.48
CA ILE A 36 9.26 1.96 -12.43
C ILE A 36 8.70 2.17 -13.82
N THR A 37 7.39 2.07 -13.94
CA THR A 37 6.65 2.37 -15.16
C THR A 37 5.38 3.14 -14.81
N ASP A 38 4.47 3.30 -15.73
CA ASP A 38 3.16 3.92 -15.50
C ASP A 38 2.04 2.90 -15.71
N ASP A 39 0.86 3.22 -15.23
CA ASP A 39 -0.28 2.30 -15.31
C ASP A 39 -0.91 2.17 -16.70
N MET A 40 -0.53 3.02 -17.65
CA MET A 40 -0.90 2.88 -19.06
C MET A 40 0.02 1.89 -19.79
N CYS A 41 1.31 1.83 -19.40
CA CYS A 41 2.31 0.88 -19.90
C CYS A 41 2.83 0.02 -18.74
N SER A 42 1.93 -0.61 -18.02
CA SER A 42 2.17 -1.23 -16.71
C SER A 42 3.17 -2.38 -16.72
N ARG A 43 3.42 -2.98 -17.87
CA ARG A 43 4.43 -4.02 -18.05
C ARG A 43 5.74 -3.50 -18.65
N ALA A 44 5.98 -2.21 -18.52
CA ALA A 44 7.18 -1.53 -19.02
C ALA A 44 7.41 -1.72 -20.53
N ASN A 45 6.36 -1.96 -21.30
CA ASN A 45 6.41 -2.07 -22.75
C ASN A 45 5.82 -0.80 -23.39
N HIS A 46 6.67 0.03 -23.95
CA HIS A 46 6.32 1.32 -24.53
C HIS A 46 6.22 1.30 -26.08
N THR A 47 6.27 0.13 -26.71
CA THR A 47 6.27 0.01 -28.17
C THR A 47 4.98 0.47 -28.82
N GLN A 48 3.85 0.38 -28.10
CA GLN A 48 2.52 0.76 -28.61
C GLN A 48 2.20 2.25 -28.38
N MET A 49 2.91 2.90 -27.50
CA MET A 49 2.66 4.29 -27.12
C MET A 49 3.98 4.96 -26.75
N GLN A 50 4.68 5.47 -27.74
CA GLN A 50 5.94 6.16 -27.55
C GLN A 50 5.70 7.65 -27.37
N MET A 51 5.71 8.12 -26.12
CA MET A 51 5.47 9.50 -25.73
C MET A 51 6.78 10.29 -25.52
N GLY A 52 7.89 9.81 -26.05
CA GLY A 52 9.19 10.46 -25.94
C GLY A 52 10.31 9.58 -26.48
N PRO A 53 11.56 10.12 -26.55
CA PRO A 53 12.68 9.40 -27.16
C PRO A 53 13.20 8.22 -26.35
N THR A 54 12.91 8.19 -25.03
CA THR A 54 13.32 7.11 -24.14
C THR A 54 12.12 6.56 -23.37
N ASP A 55 12.25 5.38 -22.80
CA ASP A 55 11.22 4.81 -21.92
C ASP A 55 10.96 5.70 -20.71
N ALA A 56 11.99 6.30 -20.14
CA ALA A 56 11.85 7.24 -19.02
C ALA A 56 11.02 8.46 -19.43
N ASP A 57 11.25 9.03 -20.60
CA ASP A 57 10.46 10.16 -21.11
C ASP A 57 9.01 9.75 -21.36
N CYS A 58 8.79 8.54 -21.90
CA CYS A 58 7.45 8.01 -22.12
C CYS A 58 6.68 7.87 -20.80
N VAL A 59 7.29 7.28 -19.77
CA VAL A 59 6.66 7.12 -18.44
C VAL A 59 6.28 8.47 -17.87
N LYS A 60 7.20 9.44 -17.86
CA LYS A 60 6.96 10.79 -17.33
C LYS A 60 5.87 11.51 -18.11
N ALA A 61 5.87 11.40 -19.44
CA ALA A 61 4.86 12.04 -20.29
C ALA A 61 3.47 11.45 -20.05
N CYS A 62 3.34 10.15 -19.87
CA CYS A 62 2.06 9.50 -19.54
C CYS A 62 1.52 10.03 -18.20
N VAL A 63 2.36 10.17 -17.21
CA VAL A 63 1.96 10.70 -15.90
C VAL A 63 1.56 12.17 -16.02
N ALA A 64 2.37 12.99 -16.68
CA ALA A 64 2.13 14.43 -16.78
C ALA A 64 0.96 14.80 -17.69
N ALA A 65 0.83 14.12 -18.84
CA ALA A 65 -0.15 14.49 -19.87
C ALA A 65 -1.49 13.76 -19.72
N HIS A 66 -1.48 12.53 -19.21
CA HIS A 66 -2.68 11.67 -19.15
C HIS A 66 -3.11 11.32 -17.74
N GLY A 67 -2.47 11.86 -16.73
CA GLY A 67 -2.80 11.56 -15.34
C GLY A 67 -2.54 10.10 -14.94
N ALA A 68 -1.65 9.41 -15.65
CA ALA A 68 -1.22 8.06 -15.28
C ALA A 68 -0.51 8.07 -13.94
N ALA A 69 -0.53 6.96 -13.22
CA ALA A 69 0.18 6.79 -11.97
C ALA A 69 1.46 5.97 -12.17
N TYR A 70 2.50 6.30 -11.40
CA TYR A 70 3.70 5.45 -11.33
C TYR A 70 3.35 4.14 -10.65
N VAL A 71 3.82 3.04 -11.23
CA VAL A 71 3.67 1.67 -10.71
C VAL A 71 5.00 0.94 -10.74
N LEU A 72 5.09 -0.14 -9.96
CA LEU A 72 6.22 -1.05 -9.99
C LEU A 72 5.83 -2.32 -10.76
N TYR A 73 6.61 -2.69 -11.74
CA TYR A 73 6.48 -3.94 -12.47
C TYR A 73 7.65 -4.87 -12.14
N ASP A 74 7.38 -6.02 -11.53
CA ASP A 74 8.41 -6.97 -11.11
C ASP A 74 8.74 -8.07 -12.14
N GLY A 75 8.15 -7.96 -13.34
CA GLY A 75 8.25 -8.98 -14.39
C GLY A 75 7.04 -9.91 -14.46
N LYS A 76 6.19 -9.87 -13.45
CA LYS A 76 4.97 -10.67 -13.34
C LYS A 76 3.80 -9.86 -12.79
N ASN A 77 4.01 -9.15 -11.70
CA ASN A 77 2.98 -8.38 -11.01
C ASN A 77 3.19 -6.87 -11.21
N VAL A 78 2.09 -6.14 -11.20
CA VAL A 78 2.07 -4.68 -11.22
C VAL A 78 1.55 -4.19 -9.87
N TYR A 79 2.33 -3.38 -9.19
CA TYR A 79 1.96 -2.81 -7.89
C TYR A 79 1.76 -1.31 -7.98
N LYS A 80 0.67 -0.84 -7.42
CA LYS A 80 0.48 0.60 -7.18
C LYS A 80 1.45 1.04 -6.08
N LEU A 81 1.88 2.28 -6.15
CA LEU A 81 2.80 2.87 -5.17
C LEU A 81 2.11 4.03 -4.45
N SER A 82 2.20 4.06 -3.12
CA SER A 82 1.70 5.20 -2.34
C SER A 82 2.54 6.46 -2.57
N ASP A 83 3.83 6.31 -2.87
CA ASP A 83 4.72 7.39 -3.22
C ASP A 83 4.68 7.62 -4.74
N GLN A 84 4.22 8.79 -5.16
CA GLN A 84 4.14 9.21 -6.56
C GLN A 84 5.18 10.28 -6.92
N LYS A 85 6.04 10.68 -5.98
CA LYS A 85 7.08 11.70 -6.20
C LYS A 85 8.44 11.11 -6.51
N THR A 86 8.93 10.23 -5.65
CA THR A 86 10.24 9.58 -5.82
C THR A 86 10.35 8.83 -7.15
N PRO A 87 9.31 8.11 -7.63
CA PRO A 87 9.38 7.41 -8.91
C PRO A 87 9.70 8.28 -10.12
N GLU A 88 9.36 9.55 -10.10
CA GLU A 88 9.63 10.46 -11.23
C GLU A 88 11.11 10.50 -11.62
N THR A 89 11.99 10.55 -10.63
CA THR A 89 13.45 10.58 -10.87
C THR A 89 14.02 9.20 -11.21
N LEU A 90 13.23 8.16 -11.03
CA LEU A 90 13.62 6.76 -11.25
C LEU A 90 12.81 6.09 -12.37
N ALA A 91 12.13 6.89 -13.20
CA ALA A 91 11.30 6.39 -14.29
C ALA A 91 12.09 5.47 -15.23
N ALA A 92 11.49 4.34 -15.59
CA ALA A 92 12.07 3.27 -16.40
C ALA A 92 13.32 2.58 -15.80
N GLN A 93 13.69 2.92 -14.58
CA GLN A 93 14.82 2.30 -13.89
C GLN A 93 14.37 1.10 -13.06
N ARG A 94 15.29 0.14 -12.92
CA ARG A 94 15.15 -0.94 -11.97
C ARG A 94 15.41 -0.41 -10.56
N VAL A 95 14.48 -0.67 -9.66
CA VAL A 95 14.49 -0.15 -8.29
C VAL A 95 14.23 -1.24 -7.27
N ARG A 96 14.56 -0.91 -6.03
CA ARG A 96 14.21 -1.67 -4.85
C ARG A 96 13.24 -0.82 -4.01
N VAL A 97 12.04 -1.34 -3.83
CA VAL A 97 10.99 -0.69 -3.02
C VAL A 97 10.84 -1.45 -1.72
N THR A 98 10.98 -0.77 -0.61
CA THR A 98 10.66 -1.33 0.72
C THR A 98 9.33 -0.74 1.17
N GLY A 99 8.44 -1.60 1.60
CA GLY A 99 7.12 -1.17 2.05
C GLY A 99 6.21 -2.33 2.41
N THR A 100 4.98 -2.01 2.71
CA THR A 100 3.95 -2.97 3.11
C THR A 100 2.91 -3.11 2.00
N LEU A 101 2.66 -4.33 1.56
CA LEU A 101 1.67 -4.61 0.51
C LEU A 101 0.26 -4.72 1.11
N ASP A 102 -0.65 -3.91 0.60
CA ASP A 102 -2.08 -4.13 0.74
C ASP A 102 -2.54 -5.04 -0.42
N ALA A 103 -2.82 -6.29 -0.10
CA ALA A 103 -3.21 -7.29 -1.09
C ALA A 103 -4.60 -7.03 -1.69
N LYS A 104 -5.47 -6.29 -1.01
CA LYS A 104 -6.81 -5.97 -1.50
C LYS A 104 -6.77 -4.98 -2.65
N THR A 105 -5.90 -3.99 -2.56
CA THR A 105 -5.76 -2.93 -3.56
C THR A 105 -4.54 -3.11 -4.45
N ASN A 106 -3.68 -4.07 -4.12
CA ASN A 106 -2.39 -4.31 -4.77
C ASN A 106 -1.48 -3.06 -4.72
N THR A 107 -1.50 -2.39 -3.58
CA THR A 107 -0.75 -1.15 -3.34
C THR A 107 0.35 -1.38 -2.32
N ILE A 108 1.55 -0.93 -2.63
CA ILE A 108 2.66 -0.89 -1.68
C ILE A 108 2.61 0.45 -0.95
N ALA A 109 2.43 0.41 0.37
CA ALA A 109 2.67 1.56 1.24
C ALA A 109 4.18 1.74 1.36
N VAL A 110 4.72 2.67 0.58
CA VAL A 110 6.16 2.82 0.36
C VAL A 110 6.84 3.44 1.57
N GLN A 111 7.92 2.83 2.03
CA GLN A 111 8.85 3.38 3.01
C GLN A 111 10.09 3.97 2.34
N SER A 112 10.61 3.30 1.32
CA SER A 112 11.76 3.78 0.55
C SER A 112 11.77 3.21 -0.86
N ILE A 113 12.32 3.98 -1.80
CA ILE A 113 12.63 3.55 -3.17
C ILE A 113 14.06 3.92 -3.46
N THR A 114 14.86 2.95 -3.86
CA THR A 114 16.25 3.14 -4.25
C THR A 114 16.55 2.47 -5.57
N ALA A 115 17.51 3.00 -6.33
CA ALA A 115 17.95 2.34 -7.55
C ALA A 115 18.53 0.96 -7.22
N ALA A 116 18.12 -0.07 -7.96
CA ALA A 116 18.70 -1.40 -7.87
C ALA A 116 19.90 -1.51 -8.82
N LYS A 117 21.01 -1.94 -8.28
CA LYS A 117 22.21 -2.22 -9.09
C LYS A 117 22.18 -3.66 -9.59
#